data_f07c2216079b02d7203bc1f3756f799b
#
_entry.id   f07c2216079b02d7203bc1f3756f799b
#
_cell.length_a   1.000
_cell.length_b   1.000
_cell.length_c   1.000
_cell.angle_alpha   90.00
_cell.angle_beta   90.00
_cell.angle_gamma   90.00
#
_symmetry.space_group_name_H-M   'P 1'
#
loop_
_entity.id
_entity.type
_entity.pdbx_description
1 polymer ?
#
loop_
_entity_poly.entity_id
_entity_poly.type
_entity_poly.pdbx_seq_one_letter_code
_entity_poly.pdbx_strand_id
1 'polypeptide(L)'
;MRVVIQRVKHAQVSINGKIHSQIKTGLLVLLGITHDDNEADAEWLVQKICTMRIFDDESGVMNRSVVDIDGEVLVVSQFTLMAATQKGNRPSYIRAARPEHAKPLYEYFITQLNQSLNHPVGTGEFGADMQVTLLNDGPVTILMDTHNKE
;
A
#
# COMPACT_ATOMS: atom_id res chain seq x y z
N MET A 1 3.11 -0.62 -11.65
CA MET A 1 2.47 -0.34 -10.33
C MET A 1 3.54 -0.36 -9.27
N ARG A 2 3.50 0.58 -8.33
CA ARG A 2 4.52 0.69 -7.28
C ARG A 2 3.87 0.80 -5.92
N VAL A 3 4.41 0.10 -4.94
CA VAL A 3 3.98 0.20 -3.56
C VAL A 3 5.16 0.51 -2.63
N VAL A 4 4.86 1.25 -1.57
CA VAL A 4 5.70 1.34 -0.37
C VAL A 4 4.90 0.72 0.76
N ILE A 5 5.48 -0.29 1.38
CA ILE A 5 4.86 -1.09 2.45
C ILE A 5 5.61 -0.82 3.73
N GLN A 6 4.89 -0.51 4.79
CA GLN A 6 5.45 -0.34 6.13
C GLN A 6 4.76 -1.30 7.10
N ARG A 7 5.55 -2.07 7.84
CA ARG A 7 5.05 -2.86 8.97
C ARG A 7 4.68 -1.92 10.10
N VAL A 8 3.47 -2.03 10.64
CA VAL A 8 2.95 -1.09 11.64
C VAL A 8 2.38 -1.80 12.86
N LYS A 9 2.45 -1.14 14.03
CA LYS A 9 1.68 -1.49 15.22
C LYS A 9 0.26 -0.95 15.14
N HIS A 10 0.10 0.19 14.50
CA HIS A 10 -1.17 0.81 14.14
C HIS A 10 -0.96 1.80 13.01
N ALA A 11 -1.99 2.07 12.25
CA ALA A 11 -2.04 3.14 11.26
C ALA A 11 -3.47 3.66 11.11
N GLN A 12 -3.61 4.92 10.70
CA GLN A 12 -4.90 5.52 10.44
C GLN A 12 -4.83 6.58 9.34
N VAL A 13 -5.95 6.78 8.67
CA VAL A 13 -6.19 7.89 7.76
C VAL A 13 -7.25 8.79 8.34
N SER A 14 -6.97 10.09 8.42
CA SER A 14 -7.95 11.12 8.77
C SER A 14 -8.21 12.03 7.57
N ILE A 15 -9.46 12.43 7.39
CA ILE A 15 -9.93 13.34 6.35
C ILE A 15 -10.77 14.41 7.03
N ASN A 16 -10.46 15.68 6.80
CA ASN A 16 -11.15 16.81 7.44
C ASN A 16 -11.19 16.71 8.97
N GLY A 17 -10.11 16.24 9.60
CA GLY A 17 -9.98 16.10 11.04
C GLY A 17 -10.72 14.90 11.65
N LYS A 18 -11.34 14.04 10.83
CA LYS A 18 -12.04 12.83 11.28
C LYS A 18 -11.32 11.58 10.83
N ILE A 19 -11.25 10.57 11.69
CA ILE A 19 -10.71 9.25 11.34
C ILE A 19 -11.64 8.61 10.30
N HIS A 20 -11.09 8.35 9.11
CA HIS A 20 -11.77 7.68 8.01
C HIS A 20 -11.60 6.16 8.09
N SER A 21 -10.39 5.70 8.40
CA SER A 21 -10.03 4.29 8.50
C SER A 21 -8.84 4.12 9.45
N GLN A 22 -8.81 3.01 10.17
CA GLN A 22 -7.69 2.68 11.06
C GLN A 22 -7.48 1.18 11.14
N ILE A 23 -6.24 0.77 11.38
CA ILE A 23 -5.85 -0.62 11.59
C ILE A 23 -4.97 -0.76 12.85
N LYS A 24 -4.95 -1.97 13.39
CA LYS A 24 -3.99 -2.42 14.41
C LYS A 24 -2.73 -2.96 13.73
N THR A 25 -2.07 -3.96 14.35
CA THR A 25 -0.86 -4.59 13.79
C THR A 25 -1.11 -5.11 12.38
N GLY A 26 -0.20 -4.74 11.47
CA GLY A 26 -0.31 -5.14 10.08
C GLY A 26 0.56 -4.30 9.15
N LEU A 27 0.01 -3.93 8.01
CA LEU A 27 0.72 -3.22 6.95
C LEU A 27 -0.01 -1.95 6.52
N LEU A 28 0.73 -0.83 6.45
CA LEU A 28 0.35 0.34 5.66
C LEU A 28 0.93 0.17 4.26
N VAL A 29 0.10 0.28 3.24
CA VAL A 29 0.46 0.18 1.83
C VAL A 29 0.14 1.48 1.12
N LEU A 30 1.16 2.18 0.65
CA LEU A 30 1.02 3.32 -0.25
C LEU A 30 1.08 2.80 -1.68
N LEU A 31 0.07 3.08 -2.51
CA LEU A 31 -0.08 2.52 -3.85
C LEU A 31 -0.07 3.61 -4.92
N GLY A 32 0.90 3.53 -5.83
CA GLY A 32 1.00 4.37 -7.03
C GLY A 32 0.76 3.55 -8.30
N ILE A 33 0.03 4.13 -9.24
CA ILE A 33 -0.40 3.50 -10.49
C ILE A 33 0.08 4.32 -11.68
N THR A 34 0.62 3.65 -12.71
CA THR A 34 1.00 4.26 -13.99
C THR A 34 -0.02 3.93 -15.08
N HIS A 35 0.12 4.59 -16.24
CA HIS A 35 -0.77 4.39 -17.39
C HIS A 35 -0.74 2.97 -17.96
N ASP A 36 0.40 2.27 -17.82
CA ASP A 36 0.64 0.93 -18.39
C ASP A 36 0.25 -0.20 -17.45
N ASP A 37 -0.13 0.12 -16.22
CA ASP A 37 -0.53 -0.89 -15.22
C ASP A 37 -1.89 -1.50 -15.55
N ASN A 38 -2.03 -2.77 -15.18
CA ASN A 38 -3.25 -3.56 -15.40
C ASN A 38 -3.55 -4.47 -14.20
N GLU A 39 -4.62 -5.28 -14.31
CA GLU A 39 -5.05 -6.18 -13.25
C GLU A 39 -3.98 -7.21 -12.85
N ALA A 40 -3.18 -7.70 -13.80
CA ALA A 40 -2.09 -8.64 -13.50
C ALA A 40 -1.00 -8.03 -12.60
N ASP A 41 -0.73 -6.71 -12.74
CA ASP A 41 0.16 -5.98 -11.83
C ASP A 41 -0.40 -5.94 -10.41
N ALA A 42 -1.71 -5.66 -10.30
CA ALA A 42 -2.41 -5.65 -9.02
C ALA A 42 -2.39 -7.03 -8.35
N GLU A 43 -2.71 -8.09 -9.08
CA GLU A 43 -2.71 -9.46 -8.57
C GLU A 43 -1.34 -9.89 -8.06
N TRP A 44 -0.26 -9.58 -8.82
CA TRP A 44 1.10 -9.90 -8.40
C TRP A 44 1.47 -9.20 -7.09
N LEU A 45 1.15 -7.90 -6.95
CA LEU A 45 1.41 -7.16 -5.72
C LEU A 45 0.58 -7.68 -4.55
N VAL A 46 -0.70 -7.96 -4.76
CA VAL A 46 -1.58 -8.52 -3.72
C VAL A 46 -1.03 -9.84 -3.21
N GLN A 47 -0.62 -10.75 -4.10
CA GLN A 47 0.01 -12.00 -3.72
C GLN A 47 1.26 -11.76 -2.88
N LYS A 48 2.15 -10.83 -3.30
CA LYS A 48 3.37 -10.51 -2.56
C LYS A 48 3.07 -9.92 -1.18
N ILE A 49 2.15 -8.98 -1.09
CA ILE A 49 1.74 -8.35 0.18
C ILE A 49 1.23 -9.40 1.17
N CYS A 50 0.38 -10.32 0.72
CA CYS A 50 -0.21 -11.35 1.58
C CYS A 50 0.78 -12.42 2.03
N THR A 51 1.80 -12.72 1.21
CA THR A 51 2.71 -13.85 1.47
C THR A 51 4.11 -13.45 1.95
N MET A 52 4.46 -12.16 1.87
CA MET A 52 5.77 -11.67 2.29
C MET A 52 5.97 -11.84 3.79
N ARG A 53 7.04 -12.55 4.16
CA ARG A 53 7.33 -12.93 5.55
C ARG A 53 8.18 -11.90 6.25
N ILE A 54 7.55 -10.84 6.74
CA ILE A 54 8.19 -9.70 7.41
C ILE A 54 7.71 -9.48 8.85
N PHE A 55 6.99 -10.44 9.42
CA PHE A 55 6.61 -10.46 10.83
C PHE A 55 7.40 -11.55 11.56
N ASP A 56 7.77 -11.26 12.80
CA ASP A 56 8.61 -12.15 13.58
C ASP A 56 7.87 -13.43 14.01
N ASP A 57 8.57 -14.55 13.97
CA ASP A 57 8.16 -15.80 14.59
C ASP A 57 8.52 -15.83 16.09
N GLU A 58 8.30 -16.97 16.75
CA GLU A 58 8.60 -17.13 18.17
C GLU A 58 10.11 -17.01 18.49
N SER A 59 10.98 -17.14 17.49
CA SER A 59 12.42 -16.98 17.60
C SER A 59 12.92 -15.56 17.31
N GLY A 60 12.01 -14.63 16.99
CA GLY A 60 12.34 -13.26 16.65
C GLY A 60 12.90 -13.11 15.23
N VAL A 61 12.62 -14.06 14.34
CA VAL A 61 13.04 -14.05 12.93
C VAL A 61 11.85 -13.67 12.05
N MET A 62 12.05 -12.76 11.09
CA MET A 62 11.05 -12.39 10.10
C MET A 62 10.71 -13.58 9.20
N ASN A 63 9.70 -14.34 9.58
CA ASN A 63 9.32 -15.61 8.96
C ASN A 63 7.81 -15.81 8.81
N ARG A 64 7.00 -14.85 9.23
CA ARG A 64 5.53 -14.89 9.15
C ARG A 64 5.01 -13.78 8.28
N SER A 65 3.96 -14.07 7.51
CA SER A 65 3.25 -13.10 6.68
C SER A 65 2.17 -12.34 7.48
N VAL A 66 1.60 -11.31 6.87
CA VAL A 66 0.43 -10.60 7.43
C VAL A 66 -0.76 -11.55 7.62
N VAL A 67 -0.92 -12.52 6.73
CA VAL A 67 -1.97 -13.55 6.84
C VAL A 67 -1.70 -14.48 8.01
N ASP A 68 -0.44 -14.93 8.19
CA ASP A 68 -0.06 -15.84 9.28
C ASP A 68 -0.30 -15.25 10.68
N ILE A 69 -0.16 -13.94 10.81
CA ILE A 69 -0.39 -13.24 12.10
C ILE A 69 -1.81 -12.74 12.28
N ASP A 70 -2.70 -13.01 11.32
CA ASP A 70 -4.07 -12.48 11.26
C ASP A 70 -4.09 -10.93 11.33
N GLY A 71 -3.14 -10.30 10.64
CA GLY A 71 -2.96 -8.84 10.65
C GLY A 71 -3.92 -8.11 9.71
N GLU A 72 -3.92 -6.80 9.83
CA GLU A 72 -4.77 -5.89 9.06
C GLU A 72 -3.94 -5.14 8.01
N VAL A 73 -4.59 -4.67 6.96
CA VAL A 73 -3.95 -3.88 5.89
C VAL A 73 -4.71 -2.58 5.66
N LEU A 74 -3.99 -1.47 5.60
CA LEU A 74 -4.50 -0.15 5.23
C LEU A 74 -3.86 0.27 3.91
N VAL A 75 -4.68 0.52 2.87
CA VAL A 75 -4.20 0.93 1.55
C VAL A 75 -4.58 2.37 1.27
N VAL A 76 -3.58 3.17 0.91
CA VAL A 76 -3.73 4.59 0.57
C VAL A 76 -3.20 4.82 -0.84
N SER A 77 -4.00 5.43 -1.71
CA SER A 77 -3.55 5.86 -3.03
C SER A 77 -2.49 6.96 -2.92
N GLN A 78 -1.37 6.80 -3.65
CA GLN A 78 -0.21 7.69 -3.56
C GLN A 78 0.41 7.88 -4.94
N PHE A 79 -0.18 8.75 -5.78
CA PHE A 79 0.32 8.99 -7.14
C PHE A 79 1.74 9.58 -7.16
N THR A 80 2.14 10.26 -6.09
CA THR A 80 3.47 10.86 -5.97
C THR A 80 4.61 9.84 -5.93
N LEU A 81 4.32 8.53 -5.74
CA LEU A 81 5.31 7.46 -5.93
C LEU A 81 5.82 7.38 -7.38
N MET A 82 5.08 7.98 -8.34
CA MET A 82 5.45 8.04 -9.76
C MET A 82 6.20 9.32 -10.12
N ALA A 83 6.67 10.09 -9.12
CA ALA A 83 7.41 11.32 -9.31
C ALA A 83 8.71 11.09 -10.10
N ALA A 84 8.96 11.95 -11.09
CA ALA A 84 10.25 12.07 -11.75
C ALA A 84 10.95 13.35 -11.22
N THR A 85 12.14 13.17 -10.64
CA THR A 85 12.89 14.23 -9.95
C THR A 85 14.26 14.50 -10.57
N GLN A 86 14.55 13.92 -11.74
CA GLN A 86 15.84 14.03 -12.39
C GLN A 86 16.15 15.45 -12.87
N LYS A 87 15.13 16.21 -13.28
CA LYS A 87 15.30 17.55 -13.81
C LYS A 87 14.59 18.59 -12.94
N GLY A 88 15.38 19.56 -12.44
CA GLY A 88 14.85 20.65 -11.62
C GLY A 88 14.34 20.20 -10.24
N ASN A 89 13.79 21.16 -9.49
CA ASN A 89 13.35 20.93 -8.10
C ASN A 89 11.84 20.71 -7.95
N ARG A 90 11.08 20.84 -9.04
CA ARG A 90 9.66 20.53 -9.07
C ARG A 90 9.46 19.13 -9.64
N PRO A 91 8.97 18.16 -8.84
CA PRO A 91 8.72 16.81 -9.35
C PRO A 91 7.70 16.81 -10.49
N SER A 92 7.92 15.98 -11.49
CA SER A 92 6.94 15.73 -12.54
C SER A 92 6.14 14.47 -12.24
N TYR A 93 4.84 14.52 -12.38
CA TYR A 93 3.91 13.41 -12.15
C TYR A 93 3.28 12.88 -13.44
N ILE A 94 3.88 13.17 -14.59
CA ILE A 94 3.35 12.77 -15.90
C ILE A 94 3.21 11.25 -16.05
N ARG A 95 3.98 10.48 -15.30
CA ARG A 95 3.92 9.01 -15.29
C ARG A 95 2.77 8.45 -14.46
N ALA A 96 2.19 9.23 -13.56
CA ALA A 96 1.04 8.80 -12.78
C ALA A 96 -0.19 8.64 -13.68
N ALA A 97 -0.91 7.55 -13.52
CA ALA A 97 -2.15 7.31 -14.25
C ALA A 97 -3.21 8.36 -13.87
N ARG A 98 -4.02 8.74 -14.85
CA ARG A 98 -5.18 9.60 -14.61
C ARG A 98 -6.24 8.86 -13.77
N PRO A 99 -7.11 9.59 -13.04
CA PRO A 99 -8.13 8.98 -12.19
C PRO A 99 -9.04 7.99 -12.92
N GLU A 100 -9.35 8.20 -14.19
CA GLU A 100 -10.20 7.32 -15.00
C GLU A 100 -9.61 5.92 -15.17
N HIS A 101 -8.28 5.81 -15.14
CA HIS A 101 -7.56 4.52 -15.16
C HIS A 101 -7.18 4.05 -13.74
N ALA A 102 -6.67 4.97 -12.93
CA ALA A 102 -6.11 4.62 -11.63
C ALA A 102 -7.19 4.18 -10.61
N LYS A 103 -8.33 4.86 -10.56
CA LYS A 103 -9.37 4.58 -9.55
C LYS A 103 -9.97 3.18 -9.70
N PRO A 104 -10.41 2.72 -10.89
CA PRO A 104 -10.91 1.35 -11.04
C PRO A 104 -9.87 0.28 -10.68
N LEU A 105 -8.60 0.52 -11.02
CA LEU A 105 -7.52 -0.43 -10.73
C LEU A 105 -7.17 -0.44 -9.23
N TYR A 106 -7.23 0.71 -8.56
CA TYR A 106 -7.13 0.81 -7.11
C TYR A 106 -8.26 0.03 -6.41
N GLU A 107 -9.50 0.18 -6.87
CA GLU A 107 -10.66 -0.54 -6.33
C GLU A 107 -10.54 -2.05 -6.57
N TYR A 108 -10.04 -2.47 -7.73
CA TYR A 108 -9.73 -3.86 -8.03
C TYR A 108 -8.68 -4.43 -7.06
N PHE A 109 -7.61 -3.69 -6.81
CA PHE A 109 -6.56 -4.05 -5.85
C PHE A 109 -7.14 -4.30 -4.45
N ILE A 110 -8.01 -3.40 -3.97
CA ILE A 110 -8.69 -3.55 -2.67
C ILE A 110 -9.56 -4.81 -2.64
N THR A 111 -10.31 -5.06 -3.71
CA THR A 111 -11.16 -6.26 -3.83
C THR A 111 -10.34 -7.54 -3.73
N GLN A 112 -9.21 -7.61 -4.43
CA GLN A 112 -8.31 -8.77 -4.39
C GLN A 112 -7.69 -8.98 -2.99
N LEU A 113 -7.28 -7.92 -2.31
CA LEU A 113 -6.79 -8.00 -0.93
C LEU A 113 -7.88 -8.51 0.02
N ASN A 114 -9.12 -8.02 -0.09
CA ASN A 114 -10.24 -8.47 0.75
C ASN A 114 -10.55 -9.96 0.60
N GLN A 115 -10.27 -10.55 -0.57
CA GLN A 115 -10.44 -12.01 -0.79
C GLN A 115 -9.35 -12.84 -0.08
N SER A 116 -8.21 -12.23 0.22
CA SER A 116 -7.03 -12.91 0.76
C SER A 116 -6.84 -12.72 2.27
N LEU A 117 -7.54 -11.76 2.86
CA LEU A 117 -7.41 -11.37 4.27
C LEU A 117 -8.68 -11.70 5.06
N ASN A 118 -8.54 -11.97 6.36
CA ASN A 118 -9.67 -12.23 7.25
C ASN A 118 -10.35 -10.95 7.75
N HIS A 119 -9.62 -9.83 7.73
CA HIS A 119 -10.12 -8.52 8.17
C HIS A 119 -10.39 -7.63 6.96
N PRO A 120 -11.42 -6.76 7.01
CA PRO A 120 -11.67 -5.80 5.94
C PRO A 120 -10.45 -4.90 5.73
N VAL A 121 -10.08 -4.68 4.48
CA VAL A 121 -9.01 -3.76 4.12
C VAL A 121 -9.44 -2.33 4.45
N GLY A 122 -8.64 -1.64 5.28
CA GLY A 122 -8.79 -0.21 5.50
C GLY A 122 -8.38 0.57 4.25
N THR A 123 -9.10 1.64 3.96
CA THR A 123 -8.81 2.48 2.79
C THR A 123 -8.84 3.96 3.16
N GLY A 124 -8.13 4.79 2.37
CA GLY A 124 -8.40 6.21 2.29
C GLY A 124 -9.54 6.50 1.33
N GLU A 125 -9.65 7.75 0.92
CA GLU A 125 -10.52 8.20 -0.15
C GLU A 125 -9.66 8.65 -1.34
N PHE A 126 -9.87 8.05 -2.51
CA PHE A 126 -9.08 8.35 -3.70
C PHE A 126 -9.21 9.83 -4.07
N GLY A 127 -8.05 10.52 -4.16
CA GLY A 127 -7.97 11.94 -4.53
C GLY A 127 -8.25 12.93 -3.39
N ALA A 128 -8.57 12.47 -2.18
CA ALA A 128 -8.77 13.34 -1.02
C ALA A 128 -7.45 13.82 -0.42
N ASP A 129 -7.50 14.92 0.32
CA ASP A 129 -6.42 15.32 1.21
C ASP A 129 -6.50 14.46 2.49
N MET A 130 -5.48 13.65 2.71
CA MET A 130 -5.45 12.65 3.79
C MET A 130 -4.29 12.93 4.74
N GLN A 131 -4.56 12.79 6.05
CA GLN A 131 -3.53 12.76 7.08
C GLN A 131 -3.30 11.31 7.48
N VAL A 132 -2.11 10.79 7.23
CA VAL A 132 -1.75 9.40 7.52
C VAL A 132 -0.87 9.37 8.76
N THR A 133 -1.35 8.71 9.81
CA THR A 133 -0.62 8.49 11.06
C THR A 133 -0.28 7.02 11.18
N LEU A 134 0.94 6.71 11.56
CA LEU A 134 1.38 5.33 11.73
C LEU A 134 2.49 5.22 12.79
N LEU A 135 2.63 4.02 13.34
CA LEU A 135 3.81 3.62 14.08
C LEU A 135 4.51 2.53 13.26
N ASN A 136 5.60 2.91 12.58
CA ASN A 136 6.41 1.96 11.83
C ASN A 136 7.18 1.07 12.80
N ASP A 137 6.94 -0.23 12.72
CA ASP A 137 7.48 -1.24 13.63
C ASP A 137 8.75 -1.86 13.05
N GLY A 138 9.88 -1.51 13.67
CA GLY A 138 11.16 -2.11 13.32
C GLY A 138 12.33 -1.15 13.17
N PRO A 139 12.39 -0.15 12.29
CA PRO A 139 11.48 0.11 11.16
C PRO A 139 11.59 -0.96 10.07
N VAL A 140 10.48 -1.26 9.43
CA VAL A 140 10.43 -2.12 8.24
C VAL A 140 9.66 -1.39 7.16
N THR A 141 10.34 -1.07 6.07
CA THR A 141 9.80 -0.35 4.91
C THR A 141 10.32 -1.02 3.64
N ILE A 142 9.43 -1.47 2.78
CA ILE A 142 9.75 -2.22 1.56
C ILE A 142 9.10 -1.52 0.37
N LEU A 143 9.89 -1.34 -0.68
CA LEU A 143 9.42 -0.82 -1.96
C LEU A 143 9.35 -1.98 -2.97
N MET A 144 8.24 -2.08 -3.70
CA MET A 144 8.10 -3.00 -4.83
C MET A 144 7.57 -2.25 -6.06
N ASP A 145 8.06 -2.65 -7.23
CA ASP A 145 7.64 -2.09 -8.52
C ASP A 145 7.39 -3.24 -9.51
N THR A 146 6.21 -3.30 -10.12
CA THR A 146 5.86 -4.39 -11.06
C THR A 146 6.64 -4.32 -12.36
N HIS A 147 7.14 -3.15 -12.74
CA HIS A 147 7.98 -2.94 -13.93
C HIS A 147 9.48 -3.07 -13.65
N ASN A 148 9.87 -3.18 -12.39
CA ASN A 148 11.25 -3.38 -11.96
C ASN A 148 11.28 -4.33 -10.75
N LYS A 149 10.98 -5.60 -11.02
CA LYS A 149 10.96 -6.66 -9.99
C LYS A 149 12.38 -7.02 -9.59
N GLU A 150 12.71 -6.86 -8.31
CA GLU A 150 13.99 -7.21 -7.70
C GLU A 150 13.84 -8.40 -6.75
#